data_6e7e840ec4ee5d6e6fd5d7d4f6b3fb70
#
_entry.id   6e7e840ec4ee5d6e6fd5d7d4f6b3fb70
#
_cell.length_a   1.000
_cell.length_b   1.000
_cell.length_c   1.000
_cell.angle_alpha   90.00
_cell.angle_beta   90.00
_cell.angle_gamma   90.00
#
_symmetry.space_group_name_H-M   'P 1'
#
loop_
_entity.id
_entity.type
_entity.pdbx_description
1 polymer ?
#
loop_
_entity_poly.entity_id
_entity_poly.type
_entity_poly.pdbx_seq_one_letter_code
_entity_poly.pdbx_strand_id
1 'polypeptide(L)'
;GHLPNFQELIASIVVTPDLSRGVPKFAMYIFSLGSTCQEHLDHSADYYKLPSYKKLEYGKINRADNAIEFGDTDGSILTMNNCGTNIGDFLGHERYFQAFALQDDNLFIADLYLKAALFEHQDQGDAGIINNHPFLKGLELFDEERVPYLQMLLEPGTRGKQFYYKPEKYG
;
A
#
# COMPACT_ATOMS: atom_id res chain seq x y z
N GLY A 1 7.80 17.94 11.51
CA GLY A 1 7.17 18.71 10.45
C GLY A 1 5.85 18.07 10.06
N HIS A 2 4.93 18.88 9.61
CA HIS A 2 3.65 18.37 9.11
C HIS A 2 3.86 18.07 7.61
N LEU A 3 3.67 16.83 7.21
CA LEU A 3 3.64 16.49 5.78
C LEU A 3 2.38 17.11 5.14
N PRO A 4 2.45 17.59 3.90
CA PRO A 4 1.26 18.00 3.17
C PRO A 4 0.35 16.78 2.92
N ASN A 5 -0.90 17.05 2.54
CA ASN A 5 -1.78 15.97 2.10
C ASN A 5 -1.18 15.26 0.88
N PHE A 6 -1.11 13.96 0.93
CA PHE A 6 -0.58 13.14 -0.17
C PHE A 6 -1.41 11.87 -0.35
N GLN A 7 -1.28 11.28 -1.50
CA GLN A 7 -1.77 9.94 -1.81
C GLN A 7 -0.57 9.00 -1.91
N GLU A 8 -0.77 7.79 -1.43
CA GLU A 8 0.21 6.72 -1.42
C GLU A 8 -0.33 5.50 -2.15
N LEU A 9 0.52 4.86 -2.92
CA LEU A 9 0.26 3.58 -3.54
C LEU A 9 1.33 2.58 -3.10
N ILE A 10 0.88 1.47 -2.53
CA ILE A 10 1.76 0.37 -2.12
C ILE A 10 1.43 -0.86 -2.95
N ALA A 11 2.44 -1.47 -3.56
CA ALA A 11 2.35 -2.78 -4.15
C ALA A 11 3.05 -3.81 -3.27
N SER A 12 2.34 -4.89 -2.99
CA SER A 12 2.80 -5.95 -2.10
C SER A 12 2.27 -7.30 -2.51
N ILE A 13 2.89 -8.36 -2.04
CA ILE A 13 2.39 -9.73 -2.11
C ILE A 13 2.13 -10.25 -0.70
N VAL A 14 1.12 -11.10 -0.57
CA VAL A 14 0.82 -11.78 0.69
C VAL A 14 1.86 -12.85 0.93
N VAL A 15 2.40 -12.89 2.14
CA VAL A 15 3.42 -13.87 2.55
C VAL A 15 3.05 -14.51 3.89
N THR A 16 3.74 -15.56 4.25
CA THR A 16 3.58 -16.20 5.55
C THR A 16 4.08 -15.29 6.66
N PRO A 17 3.29 -15.05 7.71
CA PRO A 17 3.73 -14.24 8.85
C PRO A 17 4.81 -14.97 9.67
N ASP A 18 5.66 -14.19 10.30
CA ASP A 18 6.57 -14.69 11.32
C ASP A 18 5.80 -14.90 12.64
N LEU A 19 5.52 -16.17 12.95
CA LEU A 19 4.74 -16.55 14.13
C LEU A 19 5.51 -16.37 15.44
N SER A 20 6.84 -16.27 15.39
CA SER A 20 7.66 -16.05 16.58
C SER A 20 7.43 -14.65 17.20
N ARG A 21 6.88 -13.74 16.41
CA ARG A 21 6.58 -12.35 16.84
C ARG A 21 5.16 -12.18 17.42
N GLY A 22 4.50 -13.27 17.77
CA GLY A 22 3.20 -13.25 18.43
C GLY A 22 2.04 -13.70 17.55
N VAL A 23 0.83 -13.19 17.84
CA VAL A 23 -0.40 -13.61 17.15
C VAL A 23 -0.27 -13.46 15.64
N PRO A 24 -0.67 -14.49 14.85
CA PRO A 24 -0.65 -14.43 13.42
C PRO A 24 -1.37 -13.18 12.92
N LYS A 25 -0.65 -12.40 12.15
CA LYS A 25 -1.16 -11.19 11.50
C LYS A 25 -1.16 -11.44 10.02
N PHE A 26 -1.88 -10.62 9.31
CA PHE A 26 -1.70 -10.55 7.87
C PHE A 26 -0.28 -10.07 7.59
N ALA A 27 0.46 -10.80 6.76
CA ALA A 27 1.82 -10.45 6.41
C ALA A 27 1.94 -10.14 4.93
N MET A 28 2.68 -9.09 4.61
CA MET A 28 2.92 -8.65 3.24
C MET A 28 4.41 -8.38 3.01
N TYR A 29 4.87 -8.72 1.84
CA TYR A 29 6.15 -8.25 1.32
C TYR A 29 5.89 -7.05 0.42
N ILE A 30 6.33 -5.88 0.86
CA ILE A 30 6.21 -4.63 0.11
C ILE A 30 7.37 -4.54 -0.86
N PHE A 31 7.09 -4.51 -2.16
CA PHE A 31 8.12 -4.41 -3.17
C PHE A 31 8.16 -3.05 -3.86
N SER A 32 7.13 -2.23 -3.73
CA SER A 32 7.13 -0.86 -4.25
C SER A 32 6.19 0.06 -3.48
N LEU A 33 6.66 1.29 -3.27
CA LEU A 33 5.90 2.37 -2.68
C LEU A 33 6.05 3.63 -3.52
N GLY A 34 4.93 4.21 -3.94
CA GLY A 34 4.84 5.48 -4.63
C GLY A 34 4.02 6.49 -3.83
N SER A 35 4.35 7.76 -3.94
CA SER A 35 3.62 8.83 -3.28
C SER A 35 3.60 10.09 -4.14
N THR A 36 2.56 10.89 -4.00
CA THR A 36 2.49 12.23 -4.60
C THR A 36 3.33 13.27 -3.85
N CYS A 37 3.96 12.89 -2.73
CA CYS A 37 4.80 13.74 -1.91
C CYS A 37 6.23 13.17 -1.81
N GLN A 38 7.23 13.93 -2.27
CA GLN A 38 8.63 13.50 -2.22
C GLN A 38 9.15 13.33 -0.79
N GLU A 39 8.82 14.27 0.10
CA GLU A 39 9.25 14.20 1.50
C GLU A 39 8.75 12.93 2.20
N HIS A 40 7.54 12.49 1.84
CA HIS A 40 6.99 11.22 2.33
C HIS A 40 7.78 10.02 1.81
N LEU A 41 8.17 10.01 0.53
CA LEU A 41 8.99 8.94 -0.05
C LEU A 41 10.35 8.85 0.62
N ASP A 42 11.02 10.00 0.79
CA ASP A 42 12.35 10.06 1.41
C ASP A 42 12.29 9.55 2.86
N HIS A 43 11.28 10.00 3.61
CA HIS A 43 11.06 9.53 4.98
C HIS A 43 10.77 8.02 5.04
N SER A 44 9.97 7.51 4.11
CA SER A 44 9.63 6.09 4.03
C SER A 44 10.84 5.21 3.71
N ALA A 45 11.71 5.66 2.83
CA ALA A 45 12.94 4.96 2.52
C ALA A 45 13.96 5.02 3.69
N ASP A 46 14.17 6.19 4.24
CA ASP A 46 15.23 6.40 5.24
C ASP A 46 14.87 5.81 6.59
N TYR A 47 13.65 6.05 7.05
CA TYR A 47 13.24 5.66 8.39
C TYR A 47 12.55 4.29 8.43
N TYR A 48 11.64 4.03 7.49
CA TYR A 48 10.86 2.80 7.49
C TYR A 48 11.45 1.69 6.60
N LYS A 49 12.55 1.96 5.92
CA LYS A 49 13.23 0.99 5.05
C LYS A 49 12.34 0.41 3.95
N LEU A 50 11.37 1.20 3.49
CA LEU A 50 10.48 0.81 2.42
C LEU A 50 11.09 1.04 1.04
N PRO A 51 10.80 0.18 0.07
CA PRO A 51 11.35 0.28 -1.29
C PRO A 51 10.64 1.36 -2.09
N SER A 52 11.04 2.60 -1.88
CA SER A 52 10.48 3.75 -2.60
C SER A 52 10.74 3.66 -4.09
N TYR A 53 9.75 4.00 -4.88
CA TYR A 53 9.84 4.13 -6.33
C TYR A 53 10.30 5.54 -6.70
N LYS A 54 9.41 6.39 -7.11
CA LYS A 54 9.61 7.82 -7.35
C LYS A 54 8.33 8.58 -7.04
N LYS A 55 8.40 9.89 -7.04
CA LYS A 55 7.21 10.72 -6.88
C LYS A 55 6.22 10.45 -8.01
N LEU A 56 4.97 10.19 -7.64
CA LEU A 56 3.86 10.05 -8.56
C LEU A 56 3.38 11.44 -9.02
N GLU A 57 3.04 11.56 -10.30
CA GLU A 57 2.50 12.79 -10.85
C GLU A 57 1.06 13.02 -10.37
N TYR A 58 0.32 11.94 -10.20
CA TYR A 58 -1.04 11.99 -9.68
C TYR A 58 -1.41 10.76 -8.87
N GLY A 59 -2.25 10.99 -7.88
CA GLY A 59 -3.07 10.00 -7.20
C GLY A 59 -4.44 10.63 -7.03
N LYS A 60 -5.47 10.02 -7.60
CA LYS A 60 -6.84 10.47 -7.54
C LYS A 60 -7.69 9.40 -6.92
N ILE A 61 -8.31 9.71 -5.80
CA ILE A 61 -9.26 8.85 -5.13
C ILE A 61 -10.57 9.61 -5.06
N ASN A 62 -11.53 9.20 -5.88
CA ASN A 62 -12.86 9.80 -5.93
C ASN A 62 -13.91 8.76 -5.55
N ARG A 63 -14.30 8.76 -4.31
CA ARG A 63 -15.31 7.83 -3.80
C ARG A 63 -16.70 8.09 -4.33
N ALA A 64 -17.03 9.34 -4.67
CA ALA A 64 -18.34 9.67 -5.22
C ALA A 64 -18.55 9.06 -6.61
N ASP A 65 -17.49 9.05 -7.41
CA ASP A 65 -17.47 8.44 -8.74
C ASP A 65 -16.96 6.98 -8.71
N ASN A 66 -16.65 6.48 -7.53
CA ASN A 66 -16.13 5.14 -7.31
C ASN A 66 -14.85 4.83 -8.11
N ALA A 67 -13.97 5.82 -8.27
CA ALA A 67 -12.81 5.75 -9.13
C ALA A 67 -11.50 6.01 -8.36
N ILE A 68 -10.47 5.24 -8.71
CA ILE A 68 -9.10 5.43 -8.22
C ILE A 68 -8.15 5.39 -9.42
N GLU A 69 -7.25 6.34 -9.49
CA GLU A 69 -6.22 6.42 -10.52
C GLU A 69 -4.87 6.82 -9.90
N PHE A 70 -3.82 6.10 -10.26
CA PHE A 70 -2.45 6.45 -9.93
C PHE A 70 -1.56 6.35 -11.16
N GLY A 71 -0.61 7.27 -11.26
CA GLY A 71 0.35 7.24 -12.35
C GLY A 71 1.44 8.30 -12.24
N ASP A 72 2.34 8.28 -13.21
CA ASP A 72 3.44 9.21 -13.35
C ASP A 72 3.73 9.54 -14.83
N THR A 73 4.92 10.07 -15.11
CA THR A 73 5.37 10.41 -16.47
C THR A 73 5.48 9.22 -17.40
N ASP A 74 5.63 8.01 -16.87
CA ASP A 74 5.70 6.77 -17.66
C ASP A 74 4.31 6.18 -17.96
N GLY A 75 3.26 6.75 -17.37
CA GLY A 75 1.88 6.39 -17.64
C GLY A 75 1.04 6.03 -16.41
N SER A 76 -0.10 5.41 -16.65
CA SER A 76 -0.99 4.91 -15.60
C SER A 76 -0.43 3.64 -14.98
N ILE A 77 -0.36 3.60 -13.65
CA ILE A 77 0.02 2.43 -12.86
C ILE A 77 -1.22 1.61 -12.53
N LEU A 78 -2.24 2.29 -12.02
CA LEU A 78 -3.47 1.68 -11.54
C LEU A 78 -4.67 2.50 -11.97
N THR A 79 -5.68 1.83 -12.49
CA THR A 79 -6.99 2.41 -12.75
C THR A 79 -8.05 1.48 -12.18
N MET A 80 -8.95 2.02 -11.37
CA MET A 80 -10.00 1.26 -10.71
C MET A 80 -11.33 1.97 -10.83
N ASN A 81 -12.37 1.18 -11.08
CA ASN A 81 -13.74 1.64 -11.17
C ASN A 81 -14.57 1.26 -9.92
N ASN A 82 -13.91 0.77 -8.88
CA ASN A 82 -14.55 0.37 -7.64
C ASN A 82 -13.61 0.61 -6.46
N CYS A 83 -14.00 1.48 -5.56
CA CYS A 83 -13.22 1.77 -4.34
C CYS A 83 -13.35 0.68 -3.26
N GLY A 84 -14.13 -0.36 -3.53
CA GLY A 84 -14.41 -1.41 -2.56
C GLY A 84 -15.58 -1.08 -1.62
N THR A 85 -15.95 -2.09 -0.85
CA THR A 85 -17.00 -1.97 0.17
C THR A 85 -16.39 -1.48 1.48
N ASN A 86 -17.05 -0.52 2.12
CA ASN A 86 -16.67 -0.13 3.47
C ASN A 86 -16.95 -1.30 4.42
N ILE A 87 -15.89 -1.91 4.93
CA ILE A 87 -15.97 -3.03 5.88
C ILE A 87 -15.87 -2.58 7.32
N GLY A 88 -15.66 -1.29 7.56
CA GLY A 88 -15.62 -0.76 8.92
C GLY A 88 -15.49 0.74 8.98
N ASP A 89 -16.39 1.28 9.76
CA ASP A 89 -16.24 2.64 10.24
C ASP A 89 -15.02 2.74 11.15
N PHE A 90 -14.44 3.91 11.18
CA PHE A 90 -13.30 4.32 11.98
C PHE A 90 -13.22 3.75 13.40
N LEU A 91 -14.34 3.47 14.04
CA LEU A 91 -14.43 2.99 15.42
C LEU A 91 -14.30 1.48 15.59
N GLY A 92 -14.35 0.68 14.53
CA GLY A 92 -14.50 -0.78 14.62
C GLY A 92 -13.35 -1.61 14.03
N HIS A 93 -12.51 -1.07 13.16
CA HIS A 93 -11.52 -1.88 12.47
C HIS A 93 -10.08 -1.44 12.75
N GLU A 94 -9.45 -2.25 13.57
CA GLU A 94 -8.02 -2.24 13.80
C GLU A 94 -7.40 -3.37 12.99
N ARG A 95 -6.35 -3.07 12.22
CA ARG A 95 -5.58 -4.05 11.47
C ARG A 95 -4.12 -4.02 11.89
N TYR A 96 -3.62 -5.21 12.12
CA TYR A 96 -2.21 -5.43 12.40
C TYR A 96 -1.61 -6.21 11.25
N PHE A 97 -0.53 -5.68 10.69
CA PHE A 97 0.20 -6.31 9.61
C PHE A 97 1.65 -6.52 10.01
N GLN A 98 2.24 -7.57 9.48
CA GLN A 98 3.69 -7.65 9.38
C GLN A 98 4.09 -7.23 7.97
N ALA A 99 4.96 -6.25 7.86
CA ALA A 99 5.48 -5.77 6.60
C ALA A 99 6.95 -6.18 6.46
N PHE A 100 7.23 -6.93 5.40
CA PHE A 100 8.60 -7.25 4.99
C PHE A 100 8.97 -6.35 3.83
N ALA A 101 10.21 -5.89 3.82
CA ALA A 101 10.76 -5.10 2.73
C ALA A 101 12.25 -5.36 2.55
N LEU A 102 12.72 -5.35 1.31
CA LEU A 102 14.12 -5.45 0.97
C LEU A 102 14.67 -4.07 0.67
N GLN A 103 15.76 -3.68 1.34
CA GLN A 103 16.51 -2.48 1.05
C GLN A 103 18.01 -2.75 1.21
N ASP A 104 18.82 -2.36 0.21
CA ASP A 104 20.27 -2.54 0.21
C ASP A 104 20.70 -3.98 0.58
N ASP A 105 20.07 -4.97 -0.05
CA ASP A 105 20.26 -6.41 0.17
C ASP A 105 19.98 -6.91 1.59
N ASN A 106 19.33 -6.08 2.40
CA ASN A 106 18.87 -6.49 3.72
C ASN A 106 17.34 -6.58 3.76
N LEU A 107 16.85 -7.70 4.28
CA LEU A 107 15.45 -7.88 4.57
C LEU A 107 15.11 -7.23 5.91
N PHE A 108 14.09 -6.41 5.92
CA PHE A 108 13.55 -5.77 7.12
C PHE A 108 12.15 -6.28 7.40
N ILE A 109 11.80 -6.32 8.68
CA ILE A 109 10.44 -6.59 9.15
C ILE A 109 9.98 -5.45 10.05
N ALA A 110 8.73 -5.04 9.89
CA ALA A 110 8.09 -4.09 10.78
C ALA A 110 6.64 -4.50 11.06
N ASP A 111 6.15 -4.12 12.22
CA ASP A 111 4.73 -4.22 12.54
C ASP A 111 4.04 -2.91 12.16
N LEU A 112 2.92 -3.02 11.47
CA LEU A 112 2.08 -1.90 11.06
C LEU A 112 0.71 -2.03 11.72
N TYR A 113 0.32 -1.01 12.42
CA TYR A 113 -1.01 -0.87 12.99
C TYR A 113 -1.79 0.21 12.24
N LEU A 114 -2.97 -0.14 11.79
CA LEU A 114 -3.88 0.77 11.10
C LEU A 114 -5.20 0.86 11.83
N LYS A 115 -5.65 2.09 12.04
CA LYS A 115 -7.00 2.41 12.45
C LYS A 115 -7.54 3.50 11.54
N ALA A 116 -8.38 3.11 10.59
CA ALA A 116 -8.90 4.02 9.57
C ALA A 116 -10.23 3.48 9.02
N ALA A 117 -10.96 4.30 8.27
CA ALA A 117 -12.00 3.77 7.42
C ALA A 117 -11.35 2.87 6.36
N LEU A 118 -11.77 1.63 6.30
CA LEU A 118 -11.19 0.61 5.45
C LEU A 118 -12.22 0.18 4.41
N PHE A 119 -11.81 0.23 3.15
CA PHE A 119 -12.57 -0.28 2.02
C PHE A 119 -11.81 -1.45 1.43
N GLU A 120 -12.42 -2.59 1.35
CA GLU A 120 -11.83 -3.78 0.75
C GLU A 120 -12.62 -4.21 -0.49
N HIS A 121 -11.89 -4.71 -1.46
CA HIS A 121 -12.42 -5.35 -2.65
C HIS A 121 -11.67 -6.66 -2.85
N GLN A 122 -12.43 -7.75 -2.91
CA GLN A 122 -11.90 -9.10 -3.07
C GLN A 122 -12.40 -9.80 -4.35
N ASP A 123 -13.38 -9.21 -5.03
CA ASP A 123 -13.92 -9.77 -6.26
C ASP A 123 -13.06 -9.36 -7.46
N GLN A 124 -12.55 -10.33 -8.18
CA GLN A 124 -11.64 -10.11 -9.30
C GLN A 124 -12.30 -9.47 -10.54
N GLY A 125 -13.63 -9.43 -10.61
CA GLY A 125 -14.32 -9.02 -11.83
C GLY A 125 -14.35 -7.50 -12.09
N ASP A 126 -14.35 -6.66 -11.05
CA ASP A 126 -14.60 -5.22 -11.17
C ASP A 126 -13.52 -4.34 -10.51
N ALA A 127 -12.43 -4.94 -10.02
CA ALA A 127 -11.49 -4.25 -9.17
C ALA A 127 -10.67 -3.17 -9.88
N GLY A 128 -10.41 -3.32 -11.14
CA GLY A 128 -9.53 -2.42 -11.87
C GLY A 128 -8.32 -3.12 -12.45
N ILE A 129 -7.44 -2.36 -13.06
CA ILE A 129 -6.30 -2.88 -13.80
C ILE A 129 -5.01 -2.25 -13.30
N ILE A 130 -4.05 -3.11 -12.95
CA ILE A 130 -2.66 -2.75 -12.76
C ILE A 130 -1.98 -2.84 -14.13
N ASN A 131 -1.37 -1.76 -14.56
CA ASN A 131 -0.63 -1.75 -15.81
C ASN A 131 0.80 -2.23 -15.61
N ASN A 132 1.38 -2.87 -16.63
CA ASN A 132 2.81 -3.12 -16.66
C ASN A 132 3.53 -1.78 -16.67
N HIS A 133 4.27 -1.52 -15.60
CA HIS A 133 4.84 -0.21 -15.31
C HIS A 133 6.14 -0.35 -14.49
N PRO A 134 7.13 0.54 -14.64
CA PRO A 134 8.35 0.49 -13.84
C PRO A 134 8.14 0.53 -12.33
N PHE A 135 6.99 1.03 -11.86
CA PHE A 135 6.57 0.94 -10.46
C PHE A 135 6.60 -0.50 -9.92
N LEU A 136 6.34 -1.48 -10.76
CA LEU A 136 6.38 -2.90 -10.41
C LEU A 136 7.81 -3.48 -10.32
N LYS A 137 8.85 -2.65 -10.40
CA LYS A 137 10.25 -3.08 -10.27
C LYS A 137 10.67 -4.15 -11.30
N GLY A 138 10.11 -4.07 -12.51
CA GLY A 138 10.44 -5.00 -13.59
C GLY A 138 9.65 -6.30 -13.60
N LEU A 139 8.66 -6.43 -12.73
CA LEU A 139 7.69 -7.52 -12.87
C LEU A 139 6.80 -7.26 -14.08
N GLU A 140 6.68 -8.26 -14.94
CA GLU A 140 5.66 -8.28 -16.00
C GLU A 140 4.49 -9.13 -15.52
N LEU A 141 3.29 -8.56 -15.54
CA LEU A 141 2.07 -9.26 -15.19
C LEU A 141 1.39 -9.74 -16.46
N PHE A 142 0.95 -10.99 -16.48
CA PHE A 142 0.04 -11.49 -17.49
C PHE A 142 -1.34 -10.87 -17.33
N ASP A 143 -2.18 -10.90 -18.34
CA ASP A 143 -3.47 -10.21 -18.31
C ASP A 143 -4.36 -10.65 -17.13
N GLU A 144 -4.31 -11.93 -16.76
CA GLU A 144 -5.04 -12.47 -15.62
C GLU A 144 -4.51 -11.99 -14.26
N GLU A 145 -3.24 -11.59 -14.22
CA GLU A 145 -2.55 -11.13 -12.98
C GLU A 145 -2.67 -9.63 -12.78
N ARG A 146 -3.21 -8.91 -13.75
CA ARG A 146 -3.33 -7.44 -13.69
C ARG A 146 -4.46 -6.96 -12.78
N VAL A 147 -5.23 -7.87 -12.25
CA VAL A 147 -6.29 -7.57 -11.28
C VAL A 147 -5.78 -7.86 -9.86
N PRO A 148 -5.80 -6.89 -8.94
CA PRO A 148 -5.35 -7.11 -7.57
C PRO A 148 -6.20 -8.20 -6.89
N TYR A 149 -5.58 -9.14 -6.22
CA TYR A 149 -6.28 -10.15 -5.43
C TYR A 149 -7.00 -9.52 -4.24
N LEU A 150 -6.32 -8.60 -3.56
CA LEU A 150 -6.85 -7.83 -2.45
C LEU A 150 -6.47 -6.37 -2.65
N GLN A 151 -7.44 -5.53 -2.49
CA GLN A 151 -7.26 -4.09 -2.52
C GLN A 151 -7.77 -3.51 -1.21
N MET A 152 -6.98 -2.66 -0.64
CA MET A 152 -7.35 -1.89 0.55
C MET A 152 -7.18 -0.40 0.27
N LEU A 153 -8.27 0.34 0.41
CA LEU A 153 -8.24 1.79 0.46
C LEU A 153 -8.37 2.24 1.91
N LEU A 154 -7.41 3.01 2.36
CA LEU A 154 -7.36 3.57 3.69
C LEU A 154 -7.59 5.07 3.61
N GLU A 155 -8.65 5.54 4.25
CA GLU A 155 -8.89 6.96 4.41
C GLU A 155 -8.63 7.36 5.87
N PRO A 156 -7.48 7.97 6.16
CA PRO A 156 -7.24 8.55 7.45
C PRO A 156 -8.12 9.80 7.62
N GLY A 157 -9.19 9.67 8.36
CA GLY A 157 -9.94 10.82 8.84
C GLY A 157 -9.21 11.53 9.99
N THR A 158 -9.80 12.60 10.54
CA THR A 158 -9.26 13.35 11.69
C THR A 158 -9.00 12.49 12.92
N ARG A 159 -9.50 11.26 12.97
CA ARG A 159 -9.32 10.28 14.03
C ARG A 159 -8.55 9.03 13.60
N GLY A 160 -8.10 8.97 12.33
CA GLY A 160 -7.29 7.86 11.81
C GLY A 160 -5.93 7.80 12.48
N LYS A 161 -5.46 6.60 12.73
CA LYS A 161 -4.13 6.37 13.27
C LYS A 161 -3.45 5.31 12.42
N GLN A 162 -2.25 5.65 11.98
CA GLN A 162 -1.35 4.72 11.36
C GLN A 162 -0.05 4.76 12.13
N PHE A 163 0.36 3.61 12.65
CA PHE A 163 1.64 3.45 13.31
C PHE A 163 2.46 2.43 12.53
N TYR A 164 3.59 2.87 12.07
CA TYR A 164 4.62 2.02 11.53
C TYR A 164 5.71 1.91 12.60
N TYR A 165 5.86 0.73 13.17
CA TYR A 165 6.90 0.51 14.15
C TYR A 165 8.26 0.49 13.46
N LYS A 166 9.29 0.90 14.21
CA LYS A 166 10.66 0.93 13.67
C LYS A 166 11.01 -0.44 13.06
N PRO A 167 11.43 -0.50 11.80
CA PRO A 167 11.79 -1.75 11.17
C PRO A 167 13.06 -2.32 11.80
N GLU A 168 13.11 -3.63 11.90
CA GLU A 168 14.24 -4.40 12.37
C GLU A 168 14.80 -5.24 11.21
N LYS A 169 16.09 -5.45 11.20
CA LYS A 169 16.72 -6.36 10.25
C LYS A 169 16.24 -7.79 10.56
N TYR A 170 15.79 -8.50 9.52
CA TYR A 170 15.27 -9.85 9.64
C TYR A 170 16.33 -10.87 9.22
N GLY A 171 16.63 -11.80 10.10
CA GLY A 171 17.62 -12.87 9.89
C GLY A 171 18.85 -12.75 10.74
#